data_6bf51130daaa386350a854834c8e0472
#
_entry.id   6bf51130daaa386350a854834c8e0472
#
_cell.length_a   1.000
_cell.length_b   1.000
_cell.length_c   1.000
_cell.angle_alpha   90.00
_cell.angle_beta   90.00
_cell.angle_gamma   90.00
#
_symmetry.space_group_name_H-M   'P 1'
#
loop_
_entity.id
_entity.type
_entity.pdbx_description
1 polymer ?
#
loop_
_entity_poly.entity_id
_entity_poly.type
_entity_poly.pdbx_seq_one_letter_code
_entity_poly.pdbx_strand_id
1 'polypeptide(L)'
;MNSHTYNARVLGLALAFGVMLATTLTLATPGWAQLEIGKNTSMSLSGDLGFGYNGSYGNVDSSSHGTSMNGDAIAQGYYYNPKFLNFFVDPVYNRSQANSGQGSITDSSSVNAGVNLFSGSHFPGSVSFSQGFNSSGNYGFGTTPGLTTTGNSHGFGIAWAELIPGAVPFSVQYSQTASSSSIFGSDQEDHTNTKNLNMFSNYKLDGWYLGARFNDTWTNEELPAVITGTDEAVTGDTNAKTFSLSASHTLPMRGSFGASYGWSDFSGESNGASTSGSNQIISATAGFSPTQRFTTSFQAIYDSNLSGAIEQQLIGVGAVAPQVNLGQSSYSISLSNNDNLVLTKSLSVGFNVGHIQQEVYGESVGATHFSAIVNYRFLKPLWGTIVVYAGVNDQATDGGNQGAGLVSGVNFNKQWSNFELSGSFAYSQDTQTVLATEVTSNYSYTANAQRRLTRRLRWMAMFSGFHTGLGEAEGSSAHSESYGTQLVYKMYNLGATYGHTSGTVLLTANGLITPPGGIPPILTGNQFLLDTGSSYSFSFTANPVRRLVISSSYSKTINDGMSAGLATNSNSKVFTAFTEYQFRKLMFTAGYTNLNQYVSAAGQPQANYTNFYVGIQRWFKVF
;
A
#
# COMPACT_ATOMS: atom_id res chain seq x y z
N MET A 1 -43.62 -8.01 16.82
CA MET A 1 -44.44 -6.82 16.46
C MET A 1 -43.84 -5.60 17.14
N ASN A 2 -42.86 -4.92 16.56
CA ASN A 2 -42.40 -3.56 16.98
C ASN A 2 -41.29 -2.96 16.08
N SER A 3 -40.98 -3.58 14.92
CA SER A 3 -39.95 -3.03 14.00
C SER A 3 -40.46 -1.90 13.09
N HIS A 4 -41.77 -1.87 12.80
CA HIS A 4 -42.32 -0.84 11.91
C HIS A 4 -42.44 0.56 12.53
N THR A 5 -42.52 0.68 13.84
CA THR A 5 -42.63 1.99 14.53
C THR A 5 -41.27 2.68 14.71
N TYR A 6 -40.18 1.95 14.75
CA TYR A 6 -38.83 2.50 14.86
C TYR A 6 -38.39 3.16 13.54
N ASN A 7 -38.66 2.49 12.42
CA ASN A 7 -38.31 3.01 11.10
C ASN A 7 -39.08 4.27 10.71
N ALA A 8 -40.32 4.41 11.11
CA ALA A 8 -41.15 5.60 10.83
C ALA A 8 -40.65 6.84 11.62
N ARG A 9 -40.13 6.65 12.84
CA ARG A 9 -39.59 7.74 13.66
C ARG A 9 -38.22 8.23 13.16
N VAL A 10 -37.37 7.31 12.70
CA VAL A 10 -36.06 7.65 12.11
C VAL A 10 -36.25 8.35 10.77
N LEU A 11 -37.20 7.90 9.94
CA LEU A 11 -37.55 8.55 8.69
C LEU A 11 -38.12 9.97 8.91
N GLY A 12 -38.97 10.13 9.93
CA GLY A 12 -39.53 11.43 10.31
C GLY A 12 -38.48 12.42 10.81
N LEU A 13 -37.49 11.94 11.58
CA LEU A 13 -36.38 12.75 12.06
C LEU A 13 -35.42 13.13 10.92
N ALA A 14 -35.11 12.23 10.03
CA ALA A 14 -34.25 12.48 8.87
C ALA A 14 -34.92 13.48 7.88
N LEU A 15 -36.24 13.33 7.65
CA LEU A 15 -37.03 14.27 6.85
C LEU A 15 -37.13 15.65 7.53
N ALA A 16 -37.37 15.69 8.83
CA ALA A 16 -37.42 16.94 9.59
C ALA A 16 -36.07 17.65 9.60
N PHE A 17 -34.96 16.93 9.75
CA PHE A 17 -33.60 17.48 9.69
C PHE A 17 -33.26 17.94 8.27
N GLY A 18 -33.63 17.17 7.25
CA GLY A 18 -33.46 17.54 5.85
C GLY A 18 -34.27 18.79 5.45
N VAL A 19 -35.53 18.90 5.89
CA VAL A 19 -36.37 20.07 5.68
C VAL A 19 -35.87 21.28 6.46
N MET A 20 -35.42 21.09 7.71
CA MET A 20 -34.85 22.16 8.52
C MET A 20 -33.51 22.68 7.95
N LEU A 21 -32.68 21.77 7.43
CA LEU A 21 -31.43 22.12 6.76
C LEU A 21 -31.71 22.79 5.39
N ALA A 22 -32.68 22.30 4.64
CA ALA A 22 -33.09 22.91 3.36
C ALA A 22 -33.68 24.31 3.53
N THR A 23 -34.46 24.54 4.58
CA THR A 23 -35.04 25.87 4.89
C THR A 23 -34.00 26.85 5.40
N THR A 24 -33.03 26.39 6.19
CA THR A 24 -31.89 27.27 6.59
C THR A 24 -30.96 27.58 5.41
N LEU A 25 -30.77 26.66 4.48
CA LEU A 25 -29.98 26.87 3.26
C LEU A 25 -30.64 27.80 2.24
N THR A 26 -31.97 27.91 2.23
CA THR A 26 -32.68 28.84 1.34
C THR A 26 -32.69 30.28 1.86
N LEU A 27 -32.49 30.47 3.16
CA LEU A 27 -32.49 31.79 3.82
C LEU A 27 -31.09 32.42 3.92
N ALA A 28 -30.02 31.65 3.58
CA ALA A 28 -28.66 32.18 3.63
C ALA A 28 -28.43 33.17 2.49
N THR A 29 -28.38 34.43 2.84
CA THR A 29 -27.97 35.51 1.94
C THR A 29 -26.50 35.30 1.51
N PRO A 30 -26.15 35.46 0.23
CA PRO A 30 -24.78 35.29 -0.22
C PRO A 30 -23.95 36.51 0.20
N GLY A 31 -23.23 36.42 1.28
CA GLY A 31 -22.41 37.57 1.70
C GLY A 31 -21.42 37.31 2.82
N TRP A 32 -21.59 36.32 3.62
CA TRP A 32 -20.73 36.09 4.79
C TRP A 32 -19.83 34.89 4.57
N ALA A 33 -18.54 35.14 4.41
CA ALA A 33 -17.56 34.06 4.17
C ALA A 33 -17.17 33.32 5.47
N GLN A 34 -17.52 33.85 6.63
CA GLN A 34 -17.25 33.30 7.95
C GLN A 34 -18.32 33.72 8.93
N LEU A 35 -18.75 32.83 9.80
CA LEU A 35 -19.62 33.15 10.93
C LEU A 35 -18.74 33.49 12.12
N GLU A 36 -18.88 34.74 12.61
CA GLU A 36 -18.26 35.14 13.86
C GLU A 36 -19.25 34.86 15.01
N ILE A 37 -18.91 33.92 15.87
CA ILE A 37 -19.69 33.61 17.08
C ILE A 37 -19.02 34.31 18.26
N GLY A 38 -19.54 35.48 18.58
CA GLY A 38 -18.90 36.39 19.56
C GLY A 38 -17.62 37.01 19.00
N LYS A 39 -16.77 37.57 19.87
CA LYS A 39 -15.55 38.29 19.47
C LYS A 39 -14.37 37.38 19.13
N ASN A 40 -14.44 36.12 19.51
CA ASN A 40 -13.26 35.26 19.56
C ASN A 40 -13.40 33.95 18.77
N THR A 41 -14.54 33.66 18.14
CA THR A 41 -14.75 32.43 17.41
C THR A 41 -15.13 32.72 15.98
N SER A 42 -14.37 32.18 15.05
CA SER A 42 -14.68 32.20 13.62
C SER A 42 -14.90 30.79 13.14
N MET A 43 -15.95 30.57 12.39
CA MET A 43 -16.29 29.25 11.83
C MET A 43 -16.74 29.40 10.37
N SER A 44 -16.41 28.45 9.57
CA SER A 44 -16.92 28.30 8.21
C SER A 44 -17.58 26.93 8.05
N LEU A 45 -18.68 26.89 7.33
CA LEU A 45 -19.41 25.68 7.01
C LEU A 45 -19.59 25.61 5.49
N SER A 46 -19.08 24.57 4.91
CA SER A 46 -19.25 24.27 3.49
C SER A 46 -19.43 22.77 3.31
N GLY A 47 -20.01 22.37 2.20
CA GLY A 47 -20.19 20.95 1.90
C GLY A 47 -21.14 20.75 0.74
N ASP A 48 -21.66 19.55 0.68
CA ASP A 48 -22.65 19.18 -0.29
C ASP A 48 -23.70 18.23 0.29
N LEU A 49 -24.84 18.19 -0.33
CA LEU A 49 -25.93 17.29 -0.02
C LEU A 49 -26.46 16.68 -1.30
N GLY A 50 -26.61 15.37 -1.31
CA GLY A 50 -27.11 14.61 -2.41
C GLY A 50 -28.26 13.69 -2.01
N PHE A 51 -29.13 13.44 -2.96
CA PHE A 51 -30.21 12.47 -2.87
C PHE A 51 -30.15 11.58 -4.08
N GLY A 52 -30.42 10.31 -3.89
CA GLY A 52 -30.38 9.36 -4.98
C GLY A 52 -31.34 8.21 -4.76
N TYR A 53 -31.38 7.39 -5.77
CA TYR A 53 -32.04 6.11 -5.76
C TYR A 53 -31.03 5.04 -6.17
N ASN A 54 -30.98 3.97 -5.43
CA ASN A 54 -30.13 2.82 -5.71
C ASN A 54 -30.91 1.53 -5.69
N GLY A 55 -30.43 0.56 -6.43
CA GLY A 55 -30.95 -0.79 -6.42
C GLY A 55 -29.84 -1.81 -6.58
N SER A 56 -29.95 -2.90 -5.84
CA SER A 56 -29.04 -4.04 -5.93
C SER A 56 -29.81 -5.31 -6.21
N TYR A 57 -29.24 -6.15 -7.05
CA TYR A 57 -29.80 -7.45 -7.43
C TYR A 57 -28.67 -8.49 -7.43
N GLY A 58 -28.94 -9.64 -6.86
CA GLY A 58 -27.96 -10.71 -6.80
C GLY A 58 -28.55 -12.04 -6.41
N ASN A 59 -27.75 -13.09 -6.46
CA ASN A 59 -28.13 -14.42 -6.02
C ASN A 59 -27.64 -14.74 -4.59
N VAL A 60 -26.75 -13.91 -4.04
CA VAL A 60 -26.21 -14.08 -2.68
C VAL A 60 -27.07 -13.31 -1.67
N ASP A 61 -27.62 -12.17 -2.10
CA ASP A 61 -28.52 -11.34 -1.32
C ASP A 61 -29.91 -11.22 -1.94
N SER A 62 -30.90 -10.97 -1.08
CA SER A 62 -32.24 -10.59 -1.55
C SER A 62 -32.13 -9.25 -2.29
N SER A 63 -32.76 -9.16 -3.46
CA SER A 63 -32.84 -7.90 -4.23
C SER A 63 -33.33 -6.77 -3.35
N SER A 64 -32.60 -5.68 -3.32
CA SER A 64 -32.91 -4.49 -2.54
C SER A 64 -32.93 -3.25 -3.44
N HIS A 65 -33.81 -2.32 -3.10
CA HIS A 65 -33.87 -1.02 -3.74
C HIS A 65 -34.33 0.02 -2.72
N GLY A 66 -33.90 1.24 -2.90
CA GLY A 66 -34.25 2.29 -1.95
C GLY A 66 -33.73 3.65 -2.36
N THR A 67 -34.04 4.61 -1.52
CA THR A 67 -33.50 5.96 -1.65
C THR A 67 -32.19 6.06 -0.89
N SER A 68 -31.23 6.78 -1.47
CA SER A 68 -29.98 7.12 -0.84
C SER A 68 -29.90 8.60 -0.52
N MET A 69 -29.21 8.93 0.53
CA MET A 69 -28.84 10.28 0.88
C MET A 69 -27.32 10.31 1.10
N ASN A 70 -26.66 11.21 0.43
CA ASN A 70 -25.22 11.42 0.59
C ASN A 70 -24.92 12.89 0.80
N GLY A 71 -23.83 13.16 1.48
CA GLY A 71 -23.32 14.50 1.66
C GLY A 71 -22.11 14.53 2.57
N ASP A 72 -21.35 15.58 2.41
CA ASP A 72 -20.31 15.97 3.32
C ASP A 72 -20.58 17.39 3.84
N ALA A 73 -20.09 17.67 5.03
CA ALA A 73 -20.23 19.00 5.63
C ALA A 73 -18.98 19.31 6.44
N ILE A 74 -18.11 20.12 5.90
CA ILE A 74 -16.88 20.54 6.59
C ILE A 74 -17.17 21.79 7.40
N ALA A 75 -17.26 21.64 8.72
CA ALA A 75 -17.25 22.71 9.68
C ALA A 75 -15.82 22.89 10.20
N GLN A 76 -15.22 24.04 9.91
CA GLN A 76 -13.87 24.34 10.38
C GLN A 76 -13.81 25.75 10.93
N GLY A 77 -12.97 25.93 11.94
CA GLY A 77 -12.88 27.23 12.57
C GLY A 77 -11.75 27.33 13.57
N TYR A 78 -11.72 28.46 14.25
CA TYR A 78 -10.76 28.67 15.31
C TYR A 78 -11.43 29.40 16.48
N TYR A 79 -10.87 29.21 17.67
CA TYR A 79 -11.20 29.95 18.85
C TYR A 79 -10.05 30.88 19.23
N TYR A 80 -10.32 32.14 19.45
CA TYR A 80 -9.41 33.23 19.79
C TYR A 80 -8.42 33.55 18.67
N ASN A 81 -7.63 32.59 18.21
CA ASN A 81 -6.65 32.74 17.15
C ASN A 81 -6.41 31.38 16.49
N PRO A 82 -6.23 31.28 15.16
CA PRO A 82 -5.91 30.03 14.48
C PRO A 82 -4.66 29.31 15.01
N LYS A 83 -3.73 30.07 15.62
CA LYS A 83 -2.54 29.49 16.26
C LYS A 83 -2.80 28.97 17.68
N PHE A 84 -3.87 29.42 18.33
CA PHE A 84 -4.22 28.97 19.67
C PHE A 84 -5.01 27.67 19.62
N LEU A 85 -6.15 27.69 18.93
CA LEU A 85 -7.00 26.52 18.76
C LEU A 85 -7.69 26.61 17.40
N ASN A 86 -7.49 25.60 16.57
CA ASN A 86 -8.32 25.39 15.40
C ASN A 86 -8.99 24.02 15.48
N PHE A 87 -10.16 23.91 14.92
CA PHE A 87 -10.95 22.69 14.92
C PHE A 87 -11.56 22.45 13.56
N PHE A 88 -11.83 21.20 13.29
CA PHE A 88 -12.64 20.78 12.15
C PHE A 88 -13.53 19.59 12.54
N VAL A 89 -14.67 19.52 11.89
CA VAL A 89 -15.56 18.37 11.90
C VAL A 89 -16.02 18.15 10.47
N ASP A 90 -15.81 16.95 9.98
CA ASP A 90 -16.04 16.57 8.59
C ASP A 90 -16.87 15.27 8.57
N PRO A 91 -18.19 15.34 8.75
CA PRO A 91 -19.07 14.21 8.53
C PRO A 91 -19.28 13.99 7.05
N VAL A 92 -18.97 12.80 6.59
CA VAL A 92 -19.32 12.28 5.26
C VAL A 92 -20.42 11.25 5.45
N TYR A 93 -21.55 11.50 4.84
CA TYR A 93 -22.69 10.59 4.86
C TYR A 93 -22.98 10.10 3.45
N ASN A 94 -22.77 8.83 3.23
CA ASN A 94 -23.11 8.18 1.96
C ASN A 94 -23.70 6.81 2.30
N ARG A 95 -24.99 6.77 2.51
CA ARG A 95 -25.70 5.55 2.90
C ARG A 95 -26.94 5.35 2.07
N SER A 96 -27.04 4.20 1.46
CA SER A 96 -28.28 3.77 0.81
C SER A 96 -29.22 3.12 1.83
N GLN A 97 -30.49 3.47 1.76
CA GLN A 97 -31.51 2.73 2.48
C GLN A 97 -31.95 1.55 1.64
N ALA A 98 -31.44 0.38 1.93
CA ALA A 98 -31.87 -0.86 1.33
C ALA A 98 -33.08 -1.44 2.08
N ASN A 99 -33.97 -2.12 1.37
CA ASN A 99 -35.10 -2.83 1.96
C ASN A 99 -34.66 -4.09 2.74
N SER A 100 -33.43 -4.56 2.51
CA SER A 100 -32.79 -5.63 3.28
C SER A 100 -31.89 -5.03 4.36
N GLY A 101 -31.73 -5.70 5.50
CA GLY A 101 -30.87 -5.25 6.61
C GLY A 101 -29.37 -5.22 6.30
N GLN A 102 -28.99 -5.53 5.09
CA GLN A 102 -27.60 -5.56 4.63
C GLN A 102 -27.25 -4.31 3.82
N GLY A 103 -26.08 -3.75 4.06
CA GLY A 103 -25.59 -2.57 3.38
C GLY A 103 -25.23 -2.84 1.91
N SER A 104 -25.29 -1.82 1.08
CA SER A 104 -24.86 -1.90 -0.31
C SER A 104 -23.33 -1.87 -0.39
N ILE A 105 -22.76 -2.47 -1.42
CA ILE A 105 -21.31 -2.48 -1.67
C ILE A 105 -20.72 -1.07 -1.83
N THR A 106 -21.53 -0.07 -2.12
CA THR A 106 -21.12 1.32 -2.34
C THR A 106 -21.33 2.22 -1.13
N ASP A 107 -21.84 1.69 -0.01
CA ASP A 107 -22.08 2.49 1.18
C ASP A 107 -20.76 2.86 1.86
N SER A 108 -20.58 4.13 2.10
CA SER A 108 -19.52 4.65 2.96
C SER A 108 -20.00 5.88 3.70
N SER A 109 -19.76 5.92 4.99
CA SER A 109 -20.04 7.10 5.80
C SER A 109 -18.97 7.22 6.87
N SER A 110 -18.58 8.45 7.16
CA SER A 110 -17.56 8.68 8.16
C SER A 110 -17.76 10.03 8.84
N VAL A 111 -17.20 10.14 10.03
CA VAL A 111 -17.03 11.40 10.73
C VAL A 111 -15.57 11.52 11.10
N ASN A 112 -14.91 12.58 10.63
CA ASN A 112 -13.58 12.94 11.06
C ASN A 112 -13.67 14.25 11.84
N ALA A 113 -13.12 14.30 13.02
CA ALA A 113 -13.08 15.51 13.83
C ALA A 113 -11.70 15.68 14.43
N GLY A 114 -11.26 16.92 14.55
CA GLY A 114 -9.96 17.19 15.13
C GLY A 114 -9.86 18.60 15.69
N VAL A 115 -8.98 18.70 16.66
CA VAL A 115 -8.60 19.95 17.31
C VAL A 115 -7.08 20.05 17.30
N ASN A 116 -6.56 21.15 16.78
CA ASN A 116 -5.14 21.48 16.88
C ASN A 116 -4.97 22.63 17.88
N LEU A 117 -4.09 22.42 18.81
CA LEU A 117 -3.79 23.32 19.91
C LEU A 117 -2.41 23.92 19.71
N PHE A 118 -2.28 25.20 19.98
CA PHE A 118 -1.02 25.94 20.01
C PHE A 118 -0.19 25.80 18.72
N SER A 119 -0.86 25.73 17.55
CA SER A 119 -0.22 25.61 16.24
C SER A 119 0.76 26.77 16.02
N GLY A 120 2.04 26.45 15.78
CA GLY A 120 3.11 27.43 15.64
C GLY A 120 3.70 27.95 16.95
N SER A 121 3.35 27.37 18.09
CA SER A 121 4.07 27.52 19.36
C SER A 121 5.19 26.49 19.48
N HIS A 122 5.90 26.53 20.59
CA HIS A 122 6.90 25.50 20.94
C HIS A 122 6.26 24.20 21.44
N PHE A 123 4.96 24.18 21.67
CA PHE A 123 4.23 23.05 22.23
C PHE A 123 2.94 22.76 21.45
N PRO A 124 3.03 22.48 20.13
CA PRO A 124 1.83 22.14 19.37
C PRO A 124 1.26 20.78 19.81
N GLY A 125 -0.06 20.71 19.85
CA GLY A 125 -0.77 19.47 20.15
C GLY A 125 -1.95 19.27 19.21
N SER A 126 -2.44 18.04 19.10
CA SER A 126 -3.65 17.72 18.37
C SER A 126 -4.40 16.56 18.99
N VAL A 127 -5.70 16.58 18.84
CA VAL A 127 -6.60 15.48 19.17
C VAL A 127 -7.45 15.22 17.94
N SER A 128 -7.57 13.96 17.56
CA SER A 128 -8.37 13.55 16.41
C SER A 128 -9.28 12.38 16.76
N PHE A 129 -10.42 12.35 16.13
CA PHE A 129 -11.40 11.29 16.20
C PHE A 129 -11.86 10.95 14.79
N SER A 130 -12.02 9.68 14.51
CA SER A 130 -12.59 9.20 13.24
C SER A 130 -13.55 8.05 13.52
N GLN A 131 -14.63 8.02 12.79
CA GLN A 131 -15.55 6.89 12.74
C GLN A 131 -15.97 6.70 11.30
N GLY A 132 -15.89 5.48 10.81
CA GLY A 132 -16.22 5.17 9.43
C GLY A 132 -17.02 3.89 9.30
N PHE A 133 -17.88 3.86 8.34
CA PHE A 133 -18.52 2.67 7.79
C PHE A 133 -18.12 2.59 6.31
N ASN A 134 -17.67 1.45 5.89
CA ASN A 134 -17.27 1.22 4.51
C ASN A 134 -17.72 -0.16 4.05
N SER A 135 -18.26 -0.21 2.86
CA SER A 135 -18.57 -1.44 2.15
C SER A 135 -17.67 -1.48 0.90
N SER A 136 -16.72 -2.38 0.89
CA SER A 136 -15.73 -2.49 -0.19
C SER A 136 -15.67 -3.88 -0.78
N GLY A 137 -15.48 -3.97 -2.09
CA GLY A 137 -15.13 -5.21 -2.77
C GLY A 137 -13.64 -5.22 -3.11
N ASN A 138 -12.96 -6.30 -2.79
CA ASN A 138 -11.58 -6.48 -3.24
C ASN A 138 -11.59 -7.22 -4.59
N TYR A 139 -11.32 -6.49 -5.66
CA TYR A 139 -11.30 -7.01 -7.03
C TYR A 139 -9.88 -7.23 -7.54
N GLY A 140 -8.87 -7.11 -6.68
CA GLY A 140 -7.46 -7.13 -7.06
C GLY A 140 -6.89 -8.53 -7.24
N PHE A 141 -5.76 -8.57 -7.92
CA PHE A 141 -4.81 -9.68 -7.85
C PHE A 141 -4.35 -9.84 -6.41
N GLY A 142 -4.65 -10.93 -5.83
CA GLY A 142 -4.21 -11.29 -4.49
C GLY A 142 -4.80 -12.63 -4.13
N THR A 143 -4.12 -13.32 -3.31
CA THR A 143 -4.37 -14.68 -2.89
C THR A 143 -5.60 -14.87 -2.03
N THR A 144 -6.21 -13.79 -1.54
CA THR A 144 -7.55 -13.86 -0.98
C THR A 144 -8.57 -13.71 -2.10
N PRO A 145 -9.55 -14.64 -2.19
CA PRO A 145 -10.66 -14.47 -3.11
C PRO A 145 -11.24 -13.08 -2.90
N GLY A 146 -11.47 -12.33 -3.98
CA GLY A 146 -12.03 -10.98 -3.93
C GLY A 146 -13.43 -11.00 -3.36
N LEU A 147 -13.52 -11.11 -2.06
CA LEU A 147 -14.77 -11.07 -1.32
C LEU A 147 -15.13 -9.61 -1.07
N THR A 148 -16.39 -9.30 -1.27
CA THR A 148 -16.93 -8.01 -0.85
C THR A 148 -17.04 -8.00 0.66
N THR A 149 -16.49 -6.98 1.30
CA THR A 149 -16.52 -6.83 2.75
C THR A 149 -17.25 -5.55 3.13
N THR A 150 -18.00 -5.59 4.20
CA THR A 150 -18.53 -4.40 4.87
C THR A 150 -17.79 -4.23 6.18
N GLY A 151 -17.44 -3.00 6.52
CA GLY A 151 -16.65 -2.76 7.72
C GLY A 151 -17.01 -1.48 8.44
N ASN A 152 -16.86 -1.50 9.74
CA ASN A 152 -16.92 -0.33 10.60
C ASN A 152 -15.52 -0.06 11.15
N SER A 153 -15.17 1.20 11.29
CA SER A 153 -13.94 1.60 11.95
C SER A 153 -14.15 2.79 12.84
N HIS A 154 -13.46 2.84 13.95
CA HIS A 154 -13.37 4.02 14.77
C HIS A 154 -11.93 4.23 15.22
N GLY A 155 -11.52 5.48 15.28
CA GLY A 155 -10.17 5.86 15.62
C GLY A 155 -10.15 7.07 16.56
N PHE A 156 -9.16 7.08 17.41
CA PHE A 156 -8.85 8.18 18.29
C PHE A 156 -7.35 8.43 18.26
N GLY A 157 -6.94 9.68 18.24
CA GLY A 157 -5.52 10.04 18.24
C GLY A 157 -5.23 11.28 19.08
N ILE A 158 -4.10 11.26 19.76
CA ILE A 158 -3.51 12.42 20.44
C ILE A 158 -2.07 12.55 19.98
N ALA A 159 -1.66 13.76 19.62
CA ALA A 159 -0.27 14.07 19.37
C ALA A 159 0.14 15.34 20.12
N TRP A 160 1.39 15.33 20.56
CA TRP A 160 2.01 16.47 21.24
C TRP A 160 3.48 16.57 20.85
N ALA A 161 3.98 17.78 20.71
CA ALA A 161 5.39 17.99 20.42
C ALA A 161 5.98 19.12 21.26
N GLU A 162 7.27 19.01 21.56
CA GLU A 162 8.11 20.05 22.11
C GLU A 162 9.12 20.49 21.03
N LEU A 163 9.07 21.77 20.67
CA LEU A 163 9.86 22.35 19.58
C LEU A 163 10.62 23.59 20.06
N ILE A 164 11.21 23.53 21.25
CA ILE A 164 11.96 24.66 21.83
C ILE A 164 13.27 24.84 21.05
N PRO A 165 13.55 26.04 20.49
CA PRO A 165 14.80 26.32 19.80
C PRO A 165 16.01 26.08 20.70
N GLY A 166 16.96 25.27 20.24
CA GLY A 166 18.16 24.91 20.98
C GLY A 166 18.01 23.74 21.97
N ALA A 167 16.80 23.26 22.22
CA ALA A 167 16.55 22.02 22.93
C ALA A 167 16.41 20.83 21.95
N VAL A 168 16.46 19.62 22.46
CA VAL A 168 16.20 18.41 21.69
C VAL A 168 14.68 18.33 21.41
N PRO A 169 14.21 18.46 20.17
CA PRO A 169 12.79 18.38 19.88
C PRO A 169 12.27 16.97 20.16
N PHE A 170 11.08 16.90 20.73
CA PHE A 170 10.45 15.63 21.07
C PHE A 170 8.99 15.65 20.62
N SER A 171 8.52 14.52 20.13
CA SER A 171 7.13 14.35 19.73
C SER A 171 6.61 13.01 20.23
N VAL A 172 5.38 13.01 20.72
CA VAL A 172 4.64 11.82 21.13
C VAL A 172 3.30 11.79 20.42
N GLN A 173 2.94 10.63 19.95
CA GLN A 173 1.65 10.36 19.32
C GLN A 173 1.10 9.04 19.85
N TYR A 174 -0.13 9.07 20.28
CA TYR A 174 -0.91 7.88 20.59
C TYR A 174 -2.10 7.81 19.64
N SER A 175 -2.35 6.64 19.10
CA SER A 175 -3.55 6.37 18.31
C SER A 175 -4.14 5.01 18.68
N GLN A 176 -5.46 4.93 18.62
CA GLN A 176 -6.19 3.69 18.73
C GLN A 176 -7.15 3.61 17.56
N THR A 177 -7.17 2.47 16.89
CA THR A 177 -8.10 2.17 15.80
C THR A 177 -8.72 0.82 16.06
N ALA A 178 -10.03 0.76 16.05
CA ALA A 178 -10.76 -0.49 16.06
C ALA A 178 -11.58 -0.59 14.78
N SER A 179 -11.57 -1.76 14.17
CA SER A 179 -12.33 -2.06 12.96
C SER A 179 -13.00 -3.42 13.10
N SER A 180 -14.18 -3.54 12.50
CA SER A 180 -14.82 -4.81 12.25
C SER A 180 -15.18 -4.92 10.79
N SER A 181 -15.02 -6.07 10.18
CA SER A 181 -15.46 -6.30 8.82
C SER A 181 -16.18 -7.63 8.68
N SER A 182 -17.28 -7.63 7.94
CA SER A 182 -18.03 -8.83 7.61
C SER A 182 -17.77 -9.24 6.17
N ILE A 183 -17.63 -10.54 5.96
CA ILE A 183 -17.43 -11.10 4.63
C ILE A 183 -18.80 -11.24 3.97
N PHE A 184 -18.91 -10.73 2.73
CA PHE A 184 -20.16 -10.81 1.98
C PHE A 184 -20.63 -12.26 1.82
N GLY A 185 -21.89 -12.51 2.22
CA GLY A 185 -22.49 -13.85 2.21
C GLY A 185 -22.17 -14.69 3.45
N SER A 186 -21.60 -14.10 4.49
CA SER A 186 -21.36 -14.71 5.79
C SER A 186 -21.88 -13.82 6.90
N ASP A 187 -22.38 -14.43 7.98
CA ASP A 187 -22.76 -13.72 9.21
C ASP A 187 -21.57 -13.53 10.17
N GLN A 188 -20.37 -13.89 9.72
CA GLN A 188 -19.16 -13.81 10.52
C GLN A 188 -18.41 -12.49 10.26
N GLU A 189 -17.91 -11.92 11.33
CA GLU A 189 -17.13 -10.68 11.31
C GLU A 189 -15.71 -10.93 11.82
N ASP A 190 -14.74 -10.27 11.23
CA ASP A 190 -13.45 -10.09 11.83
C ASP A 190 -13.46 -8.84 12.71
N HIS A 191 -12.65 -8.85 13.75
CA HIS A 191 -12.47 -7.71 14.63
C HIS A 191 -10.99 -7.47 14.82
N THR A 192 -10.56 -6.23 14.58
CA THR A 192 -9.18 -5.80 14.81
C THR A 192 -9.17 -4.54 15.67
N ASN A 193 -8.40 -4.55 16.75
CA ASN A 193 -8.17 -3.38 17.59
C ASN A 193 -6.67 -3.15 17.70
N THR A 194 -6.21 -2.02 17.17
CA THR A 194 -4.79 -1.65 17.18
C THR A 194 -4.60 -0.37 18.00
N LYS A 195 -3.67 -0.42 18.94
CA LYS A 195 -3.19 0.74 19.68
C LYS A 195 -1.73 0.97 19.30
N ASN A 196 -1.38 2.21 19.07
CA ASN A 196 -0.03 2.58 18.69
C ASN A 196 0.44 3.78 19.51
N LEU A 197 1.61 3.65 20.12
CA LEU A 197 2.33 4.74 20.77
C LEU A 197 3.62 4.98 19.99
N ASN A 198 3.76 6.16 19.44
CA ASN A 198 4.93 6.57 18.67
C ASN A 198 5.59 7.78 19.34
N MET A 199 6.88 7.69 19.59
CA MET A 199 7.69 8.78 20.11
C MET A 199 8.88 8.98 19.19
N PHE A 200 9.18 10.21 18.83
CA PHE A 200 10.33 10.48 17.99
C PHE A 200 10.99 11.81 18.32
N SER A 201 12.28 11.84 18.05
CA SER A 201 13.12 13.02 18.19
C SER A 201 14.12 13.06 17.03
N ASN A 202 14.33 14.23 16.47
CA ASN A 202 15.36 14.46 15.47
C ASN A 202 16.13 15.71 15.87
N TYR A 203 17.43 15.60 16.08
CA TYR A 203 18.26 16.67 16.56
C TYR A 203 19.49 16.86 15.66
N LYS A 204 19.88 18.11 15.47
CA LYS A 204 21.10 18.46 14.73
C LYS A 204 22.09 19.10 15.68
N LEU A 205 23.27 18.49 15.81
CA LEU A 205 24.35 18.96 16.66
C LEU A 205 25.67 18.90 15.90
N ASP A 206 26.34 20.03 15.74
CA ASP A 206 27.69 20.13 15.15
C ASP A 206 27.89 19.34 13.84
N GLY A 207 26.88 19.39 12.96
CA GLY A 207 26.89 18.68 11.69
C GLY A 207 26.40 17.23 11.77
N TRP A 208 26.18 16.69 12.95
CA TRP A 208 25.50 15.42 13.15
C TRP A 208 23.98 15.58 13.05
N TYR A 209 23.34 14.63 12.40
CA TYR A 209 21.91 14.44 12.43
C TYR A 209 21.62 13.21 13.27
N LEU A 210 20.99 13.42 14.40
CA LEU A 210 20.64 12.37 15.37
C LEU A 210 19.14 12.15 15.32
N GLY A 211 18.74 10.89 15.26
CA GLY A 211 17.33 10.49 15.30
C GLY A 211 17.10 9.42 16.36
N ALA A 212 16.01 9.54 17.09
CA ALA A 212 15.54 8.50 18.00
C ALA A 212 14.06 8.27 17.74
N ARG A 213 13.63 7.02 17.69
CA ARG A 213 12.22 6.64 17.55
C ARG A 213 11.92 5.46 18.44
N PHE A 214 10.79 5.53 19.10
CA PHE A 214 10.19 4.42 19.81
C PHE A 214 8.76 4.22 19.29
N ASN A 215 8.40 2.99 19.01
CA ASN A 215 7.06 2.62 18.63
C ASN A 215 6.63 1.38 19.44
N ASP A 216 5.41 1.42 19.95
CA ASP A 216 4.80 0.29 20.67
C ASP A 216 3.40 0.08 20.08
N THR A 217 3.17 -1.09 19.51
CA THR A 217 1.94 -1.44 18.82
C THR A 217 1.34 -2.67 19.45
N TRP A 218 0.11 -2.57 19.89
CA TRP A 218 -0.71 -3.67 20.38
C TRP A 218 -1.83 -3.91 19.40
N THR A 219 -1.96 -5.14 18.93
CA THR A 219 -3.05 -5.54 18.04
C THR A 219 -3.74 -6.75 18.63
N ASN A 220 -5.04 -6.66 18.73
CA ASN A 220 -5.93 -7.76 19.03
C ASN A 220 -6.77 -8.02 17.78
N GLU A 221 -6.79 -9.26 17.31
CA GLU A 221 -7.46 -9.67 16.08
C GLU A 221 -8.30 -10.92 16.35
N GLU A 222 -9.51 -10.92 15.84
CA GLU A 222 -10.40 -12.08 15.83
C GLU A 222 -10.76 -12.39 14.37
N LEU A 223 -10.25 -13.51 13.87
CA LEU A 223 -10.48 -13.95 12.49
C LEU A 223 -11.59 -15.01 12.47
N PRO A 224 -12.63 -14.84 11.67
CA PRO A 224 -13.72 -15.79 11.59
C PRO A 224 -13.29 -17.12 10.97
N ALA A 225 -13.95 -18.18 11.37
CA ALA A 225 -13.71 -19.56 10.92
C ALA A 225 -13.72 -19.73 9.39
N VAL A 226 -14.53 -18.94 8.69
CA VAL A 226 -14.58 -18.94 7.20
C VAL A 226 -13.24 -18.51 6.56
N ILE A 227 -12.51 -17.59 7.19
CA ILE A 227 -11.21 -17.14 6.66
C ILE A 227 -10.12 -18.15 7.00
N THR A 228 -10.14 -18.68 8.19
CA THR A 228 -9.09 -19.58 8.69
C THR A 228 -9.26 -21.02 8.22
N GLY A 229 -10.46 -21.37 7.73
CA GLY A 229 -10.78 -22.74 7.35
C GLY A 229 -10.88 -23.72 8.55
N THR A 230 -11.03 -23.18 9.76
CA THR A 230 -11.21 -23.93 11.01
C THR A 230 -12.67 -23.95 11.41
N ASP A 231 -13.04 -24.81 12.38
CA ASP A 231 -14.42 -24.86 12.88
C ASP A 231 -14.76 -23.73 13.85
N GLU A 232 -13.76 -23.03 14.37
CA GLU A 232 -13.89 -21.93 15.34
C GLU A 232 -13.13 -20.69 14.90
N ALA A 233 -13.55 -19.52 15.40
CA ALA A 233 -12.83 -18.27 15.18
C ALA A 233 -11.44 -18.34 15.84
N VAL A 234 -10.45 -17.74 15.17
CA VAL A 234 -9.06 -17.64 15.65
C VAL A 234 -8.86 -16.28 16.27
N THR A 235 -8.50 -16.26 17.55
CA THR A 235 -8.12 -15.01 18.23
C THR A 235 -6.62 -14.89 18.32
N GLY A 236 -6.10 -13.70 18.09
CA GLY A 236 -4.69 -13.38 18.19
C GLY A 236 -4.45 -12.05 18.89
N ASP A 237 -3.52 -12.05 19.84
CA ASP A 237 -3.00 -10.86 20.49
C ASP A 237 -1.54 -10.69 20.10
N THR A 238 -1.16 -9.52 19.62
CA THR A 238 0.24 -9.22 19.29
C THR A 238 0.68 -7.92 19.95
N ASN A 239 1.90 -7.90 20.42
CA ASN A 239 2.57 -6.71 20.91
C ASN A 239 3.94 -6.61 20.23
N ALA A 240 4.18 -5.48 19.56
CA ALA A 240 5.44 -5.22 18.89
C ALA A 240 6.03 -3.88 19.38
N LYS A 241 7.19 -3.93 20.01
CA LYS A 241 7.93 -2.75 20.43
C LYS A 241 9.14 -2.60 19.54
N THR A 242 9.36 -1.40 19.07
CA THR A 242 10.56 -1.08 18.31
C THR A 242 11.21 0.19 18.86
N PHE A 243 12.51 0.14 18.95
CA PHE A 243 13.33 1.30 19.30
C PHE A 243 14.42 1.45 18.26
N SER A 244 14.63 2.64 17.76
CA SER A 244 15.70 2.91 16.81
C SER A 244 16.43 4.20 17.12
N LEU A 245 17.74 4.14 16.99
CA LEU A 245 18.64 5.29 17.01
C LEU A 245 19.31 5.40 15.65
N SER A 246 19.50 6.61 15.19
CA SER A 246 20.26 6.88 13.97
C SER A 246 21.16 8.08 14.17
N ALA A 247 22.34 8.02 13.58
CA ALA A 247 23.30 9.11 13.55
C ALA A 247 23.87 9.22 12.14
N SER A 248 23.92 10.41 11.58
CA SER A 248 24.58 10.63 10.31
C SER A 248 25.39 11.93 10.33
N HIS A 249 26.50 11.93 9.60
CA HIS A 249 27.42 13.06 9.51
C HIS A 249 28.01 13.18 8.11
N THR A 250 28.27 14.40 7.70
CA THR A 250 29.00 14.65 6.46
C THR A 250 30.49 14.55 6.70
N LEU A 251 31.19 13.76 5.87
CA LEU A 251 32.62 13.55 5.95
C LEU A 251 33.36 14.38 4.89
N PRO A 252 34.68 14.60 5.05
CA PRO A 252 35.52 15.12 3.99
C PRO A 252 35.40 14.33 2.68
N MET A 253 35.94 14.84 1.58
CA MET A 253 35.90 14.20 0.26
C MET A 253 34.46 13.92 -0.25
N ARG A 254 33.51 14.82 0.04
CA ARG A 254 32.09 14.64 -0.27
C ARG A 254 31.51 13.34 0.31
N GLY A 255 32.05 12.94 1.43
CA GLY A 255 31.67 11.73 2.09
C GLY A 255 30.46 11.89 3.01
N SER A 256 29.89 10.78 3.39
CA SER A 256 28.85 10.67 4.40
C SER A 256 29.10 9.44 5.25
N PHE A 257 28.74 9.56 6.53
CA PHE A 257 28.70 8.45 7.48
C PHE A 257 27.30 8.35 8.04
N GLY A 258 26.83 7.14 8.20
CA GLY A 258 25.58 6.84 8.86
C GLY A 258 25.73 5.61 9.75
N ALA A 259 25.13 5.65 10.91
CA ALA A 259 25.01 4.48 11.77
C ALA A 259 23.59 4.41 12.33
N SER A 260 23.07 3.21 12.45
CA SER A 260 21.78 2.99 13.10
C SER A 260 21.82 1.78 14.02
N TYR A 261 21.07 1.87 15.08
CA TYR A 261 20.76 0.77 15.98
C TYR A 261 19.25 0.62 16.04
N GLY A 262 18.76 -0.56 15.82
CA GLY A 262 17.37 -0.95 15.98
C GLY A 262 17.24 -2.08 16.98
N TRP A 263 16.26 -1.98 17.82
CA TRP A 263 15.83 -3.07 18.69
C TRP A 263 14.33 -3.26 18.50
N SER A 264 13.92 -4.50 18.38
CA SER A 264 12.51 -4.88 18.34
C SER A 264 12.26 -6.02 19.31
N ASP A 265 11.13 -5.96 19.99
CA ASP A 265 10.63 -7.01 20.86
C ASP A 265 9.21 -7.32 20.42
N PHE A 266 8.93 -8.57 20.27
CA PHE A 266 7.69 -9.06 19.73
C PHE A 266 7.14 -10.17 20.63
N SER A 267 5.87 -10.12 20.95
CA SER A 267 5.15 -11.19 21.61
C SER A 267 3.78 -11.35 20.94
N GLY A 268 3.38 -12.58 20.72
CA GLY A 268 2.07 -12.90 20.16
C GLY A 268 1.49 -14.15 20.79
N GLU A 269 0.18 -14.17 20.90
CA GLU A 269 -0.59 -15.34 21.28
C GLU A 269 -1.69 -15.55 20.25
N SER A 270 -1.81 -16.77 19.76
CA SER A 270 -2.88 -17.15 18.84
C SER A 270 -3.37 -18.55 19.20
N ASN A 271 -4.68 -18.69 19.46
CA ASN A 271 -5.32 -19.93 19.86
C ASN A 271 -4.62 -20.68 21.01
N GLY A 272 -4.12 -19.94 22.01
CA GLY A 272 -3.41 -20.51 23.15
C GLY A 272 -1.98 -20.93 22.88
N ALA A 273 -1.47 -20.71 21.68
CA ALA A 273 -0.04 -20.84 21.37
C ALA A 273 0.61 -19.47 21.48
N SER A 274 1.62 -19.33 22.33
CA SER A 274 2.37 -18.09 22.50
C SER A 274 3.74 -18.17 21.84
N THR A 275 4.13 -17.06 21.26
CA THR A 275 5.46 -16.88 20.67
C THR A 275 6.00 -15.52 21.06
N SER A 276 7.31 -15.44 21.28
CA SER A 276 7.97 -14.17 21.62
C SER A 276 9.40 -14.20 21.12
N GLY A 277 9.90 -13.05 20.74
CA GLY A 277 11.28 -12.92 20.30
C GLY A 277 11.75 -11.47 20.34
N SER A 278 13.05 -11.29 20.46
CA SER A 278 13.64 -9.96 20.33
C SER A 278 14.70 -9.98 19.25
N ASN A 279 14.87 -8.87 18.58
CA ASN A 279 15.87 -8.70 17.55
C ASN A 279 16.62 -7.37 17.72
N GLN A 280 17.91 -7.38 17.42
CA GLN A 280 18.75 -6.19 17.38
C GLN A 280 19.41 -6.09 16.01
N ILE A 281 19.26 -4.94 15.38
CA ILE A 281 19.88 -4.65 14.11
C ILE A 281 20.84 -3.47 14.30
N ILE A 282 22.10 -3.67 13.96
CA ILE A 282 23.09 -2.60 13.93
C ILE A 282 23.52 -2.42 12.49
N SER A 283 23.48 -1.20 12.00
CA SER A 283 24.00 -0.90 10.67
C SER A 283 24.95 0.29 10.70
N ALA A 284 25.98 0.23 9.88
CA ALA A 284 26.89 1.33 9.64
C ALA A 284 27.16 1.45 8.16
N THR A 285 27.15 2.68 7.65
CA THR A 285 27.45 2.99 6.24
C THR A 285 28.45 4.13 6.18
N ALA A 286 29.41 4.05 5.28
CA ALA A 286 30.33 5.14 5.00
C ALA A 286 30.54 5.27 3.49
N GLY A 287 30.30 6.45 2.95
CA GLY A 287 30.49 6.72 1.54
C GLY A 287 31.51 7.84 1.33
N PHE A 288 32.35 7.72 0.31
CA PHE A 288 33.36 8.72 -0.05
C PHE A 288 33.40 8.92 -1.55
N SER A 289 33.66 10.15 -1.95
CA SER A 289 33.93 10.51 -3.34
C SER A 289 35.25 11.26 -3.44
N PRO A 290 36.40 10.56 -3.30
CA PRO A 290 37.72 11.18 -3.28
C PRO A 290 38.00 11.99 -4.51
N THR A 291 37.43 11.59 -5.65
CA THR A 291 37.49 12.33 -6.91
C THR A 291 36.09 12.38 -7.54
N GLN A 292 35.91 13.22 -8.56
CA GLN A 292 34.65 13.25 -9.34
C GLN A 292 34.41 11.95 -10.15
N ARG A 293 35.41 11.10 -10.25
CA ARG A 293 35.37 9.87 -11.03
C ARG A 293 35.34 8.60 -10.21
N PHE A 294 35.61 8.70 -8.92
CA PHE A 294 35.64 7.54 -8.04
C PHE A 294 34.77 7.75 -6.82
N THR A 295 33.84 6.84 -6.62
CA THR A 295 33.00 6.74 -5.41
C THR A 295 33.17 5.37 -4.81
N THR A 296 33.23 5.32 -3.50
CA THR A 296 33.29 4.08 -2.72
C THR A 296 32.29 4.16 -1.57
N SER A 297 31.66 3.05 -1.25
CA SER A 297 30.76 2.97 -0.10
C SER A 297 30.93 1.63 0.62
N PHE A 298 31.01 1.71 1.92
CA PHE A 298 31.10 0.58 2.81
C PHE A 298 29.80 0.45 3.59
N GLN A 299 29.41 -0.79 3.84
CA GLN A 299 28.25 -1.10 4.67
C GLN A 299 28.55 -2.31 5.52
N ALA A 300 28.13 -2.22 6.79
CA ALA A 300 28.13 -3.31 7.73
C ALA A 300 26.75 -3.42 8.37
N ILE A 301 26.22 -4.62 8.46
CA ILE A 301 24.94 -4.92 9.10
C ILE A 301 25.13 -6.12 10.00
N TYR A 302 24.61 -6.03 11.21
CA TYR A 302 24.47 -7.12 12.15
C TYR A 302 23.01 -7.27 12.54
N ASP A 303 22.49 -8.48 12.47
CA ASP A 303 21.15 -8.87 12.90
C ASP A 303 21.29 -10.01 13.91
N SER A 304 20.80 -9.80 15.11
CA SER A 304 20.98 -10.74 16.23
C SER A 304 20.00 -11.89 16.26
N ASN A 305 18.91 -11.83 15.49
CA ASN A 305 17.87 -12.85 15.52
C ASN A 305 17.15 -12.96 14.16
N LEU A 306 17.81 -13.61 13.23
CA LEU A 306 17.27 -13.82 11.88
C LEU A 306 15.97 -14.65 11.91
N SER A 307 15.89 -15.66 12.76
CA SER A 307 14.70 -16.53 12.88
C SER A 307 13.51 -15.77 13.45
N GLY A 308 13.71 -14.94 14.47
CA GLY A 308 12.65 -14.13 15.06
C GLY A 308 12.11 -13.06 14.09
N ALA A 309 12.96 -12.51 13.23
CA ALA A 309 12.51 -11.58 12.18
C ALA A 309 11.59 -12.26 11.15
N ILE A 310 11.84 -13.53 10.82
CA ILE A 310 10.99 -14.34 9.96
C ILE A 310 9.64 -14.59 10.63
N GLU A 311 9.67 -14.99 11.89
CA GLU A 311 8.48 -15.30 12.67
C GLU A 311 7.56 -14.07 12.81
N GLN A 312 8.11 -12.93 13.14
CA GLN A 312 7.37 -11.67 13.21
C GLN A 312 6.66 -11.35 11.90
N GLN A 313 7.28 -11.65 10.77
CA GLN A 313 6.65 -11.45 9.47
C GLN A 313 5.52 -12.45 9.20
N LEU A 314 5.65 -13.70 9.64
CA LEU A 314 4.65 -14.73 9.43
C LEU A 314 3.39 -14.53 10.29
N ILE A 315 3.55 -14.06 11.53
CA ILE A 315 2.43 -13.83 12.44
C ILE A 315 1.63 -12.59 12.03
N GLY A 316 2.30 -11.55 11.54
CA GLY A 316 1.63 -10.34 11.03
C GLY A 316 0.67 -10.57 9.85
N VAL A 317 0.54 -11.80 9.39
CA VAL A 317 -0.24 -12.19 8.22
C VAL A 317 -1.43 -13.10 8.55
N GLY A 318 -1.73 -13.32 9.83
CA GLY A 318 -2.83 -14.23 10.24
C GLY A 318 -2.58 -15.69 9.86
N ALA A 319 -1.36 -16.04 9.48
CA ALA A 319 -0.99 -17.43 9.32
C ALA A 319 -0.97 -18.10 10.69
N VAL A 320 -1.67 -19.22 10.83
CA VAL A 320 -1.48 -20.12 11.97
C VAL A 320 0.02 -20.43 12.01
N ALA A 321 0.73 -19.83 12.96
CA ALA A 321 2.17 -20.00 13.05
C ALA A 321 2.45 -21.51 13.14
N PRO A 322 3.21 -22.09 12.22
CA PRO A 322 3.70 -23.43 12.45
C PRO A 322 4.44 -23.39 13.80
N GLN A 323 4.28 -24.40 14.61
CA GLN A 323 5.02 -24.51 15.87
C GLN A 323 6.53 -24.69 15.54
N VAL A 324 7.16 -23.63 15.12
CA VAL A 324 8.59 -23.57 14.88
C VAL A 324 9.21 -23.11 16.20
N ASN A 325 9.95 -24.00 16.82
CA ASN A 325 10.64 -23.73 18.07
C ASN A 325 11.84 -22.80 17.79
N LEU A 326 11.59 -21.49 17.76
CA LEU A 326 12.56 -20.46 17.41
C LEU A 326 13.41 -20.00 18.61
N GLY A 327 13.42 -20.76 19.69
CA GLY A 327 14.30 -20.54 20.84
C GLY A 327 15.80 -20.79 20.57
N GLN A 328 16.19 -21.10 19.34
CA GLN A 328 17.60 -21.27 18.98
C GLN A 328 18.19 -19.93 18.52
N SER A 329 19.41 -19.66 18.94
CA SER A 329 20.16 -18.48 18.51
C SER A 329 20.33 -18.48 16.98
N SER A 330 20.08 -17.35 16.38
CA SER A 330 20.35 -17.12 14.97
C SER A 330 20.89 -15.70 14.81
N TYR A 331 21.86 -15.52 13.93
CA TYR A 331 22.35 -14.17 13.62
C TYR A 331 22.76 -14.05 12.16
N SER A 332 22.89 -12.82 11.69
CA SER A 332 23.45 -12.49 10.40
C SER A 332 24.42 -11.33 10.51
N ILE A 333 25.59 -11.47 9.93
CA ILE A 333 26.56 -10.39 9.75
C ILE A 333 26.77 -10.21 8.25
N SER A 334 26.60 -8.99 7.76
CA SER A 334 26.85 -8.65 6.36
C SER A 334 27.81 -7.47 6.27
N LEU A 335 28.86 -7.64 5.50
CA LEU A 335 29.84 -6.60 5.18
C LEU A 335 29.87 -6.45 3.66
N SER A 336 29.77 -5.23 3.16
CA SER A 336 29.90 -4.99 1.73
C SER A 336 30.64 -3.69 1.42
N ASN A 337 31.32 -3.69 0.28
CA ASN A 337 31.94 -2.53 -0.32
C ASN A 337 31.47 -2.40 -1.77
N ASN A 338 31.05 -1.21 -2.14
CA ASN A 338 30.66 -0.86 -3.50
C ASN A 338 31.53 0.26 -4.01
N ASP A 339 32.23 0.02 -5.10
CA ASP A 339 33.09 0.96 -5.79
C ASP A 339 32.54 1.29 -7.17
N ASN A 340 32.58 2.54 -7.56
CA ASN A 340 32.27 2.96 -8.92
C ASN A 340 33.36 3.89 -9.46
N LEU A 341 33.96 3.50 -10.57
CA LEU A 341 35.00 4.22 -11.25
C LEU A 341 34.54 4.69 -12.63
N VAL A 342 34.46 5.98 -12.83
CA VAL A 342 34.16 6.60 -14.11
C VAL A 342 35.45 6.79 -14.90
N LEU A 343 35.74 5.93 -15.86
CA LEU A 343 36.93 5.97 -16.68
C LEU A 343 36.85 7.08 -17.73
N THR A 344 35.69 7.17 -18.38
CA THR A 344 35.42 8.22 -19.39
C THR A 344 33.97 8.72 -19.21
N LYS A 345 33.56 9.73 -20.00
CA LYS A 345 32.16 10.19 -20.02
C LYS A 345 31.16 9.09 -20.42
N SER A 346 31.66 8.04 -21.06
CA SER A 346 30.84 6.94 -21.58
C SER A 346 31.09 5.59 -20.91
N LEU A 347 32.15 5.45 -20.14
CA LEU A 347 32.56 4.17 -19.57
C LEU A 347 32.74 4.31 -18.07
N SER A 348 32.03 3.45 -17.30
CA SER A 348 32.26 3.28 -15.88
C SER A 348 32.34 1.80 -15.53
N VAL A 349 33.03 1.51 -14.45
CA VAL A 349 33.17 0.16 -13.89
C VAL A 349 32.73 0.20 -12.45
N GLY A 350 31.82 -0.69 -12.09
CA GLY A 350 31.39 -0.92 -10.71
C GLY A 350 31.98 -2.22 -10.19
N PHE A 351 32.42 -2.21 -8.95
CA PHE A 351 32.85 -3.38 -8.20
C PHE A 351 32.04 -3.47 -6.93
N ASN A 352 31.62 -4.68 -6.59
CA ASN A 352 31.01 -4.96 -5.32
C ASN A 352 31.68 -6.20 -4.74
N VAL A 353 32.05 -6.11 -3.47
CA VAL A 353 32.58 -7.22 -2.68
C VAL A 353 31.81 -7.26 -1.39
N GLY A 354 31.38 -8.43 -0.98
CA GLY A 354 30.72 -8.58 0.30
C GLY A 354 30.88 -9.95 0.89
N HIS A 355 30.71 -10.02 2.19
CA HIS A 355 30.71 -11.24 2.96
C HIS A 355 29.49 -11.27 3.87
N ILE A 356 28.78 -12.39 3.88
CA ILE A 356 27.64 -12.64 4.74
C ILE A 356 27.94 -13.90 5.56
N GLN A 357 27.83 -13.78 6.87
CA GLN A 357 27.89 -14.90 7.82
C GLN A 357 26.53 -15.02 8.50
N GLN A 358 25.93 -16.19 8.43
CA GLN A 358 24.64 -16.45 9.08
C GLN A 358 24.70 -17.73 9.90
N GLU A 359 24.01 -17.71 11.02
CA GLU A 359 23.75 -18.88 11.84
C GLU A 359 22.26 -19.10 11.95
N VAL A 360 21.79 -20.26 11.60
CA VAL A 360 20.38 -20.65 11.68
C VAL A 360 20.32 -22.08 12.19
N TYR A 361 19.56 -22.31 13.26
CA TYR A 361 19.44 -23.64 13.92
C TYR A 361 20.77 -24.25 14.38
N GLY A 362 21.74 -23.40 14.75
CA GLY A 362 23.06 -23.86 15.21
C GLY A 362 24.02 -24.22 14.07
N GLU A 363 23.60 -24.12 12.83
CA GLU A 363 24.45 -24.28 11.66
C GLU A 363 24.90 -22.90 11.17
N SER A 364 26.21 -22.72 11.10
CA SER A 364 26.82 -21.46 10.63
C SER A 364 27.29 -21.62 9.18
N VAL A 365 26.87 -20.73 8.34
CA VAL A 365 27.24 -20.69 6.92
C VAL A 365 27.68 -19.30 6.52
N GLY A 366 28.87 -19.20 5.94
CA GLY A 366 29.39 -17.98 5.35
C GLY A 366 29.31 -18.00 3.83
N ALA A 367 29.10 -16.83 3.23
CA ALA A 367 29.16 -16.64 1.81
C ALA A 367 29.87 -15.34 1.44
N THR A 368 30.84 -15.42 0.55
CA THR A 368 31.51 -14.26 -0.01
C THR A 368 31.05 -14.06 -1.44
N HIS A 369 30.60 -12.87 -1.75
CA HIS A 369 30.20 -12.51 -3.10
C HIS A 369 31.12 -11.41 -3.68
N PHE A 370 31.34 -11.51 -4.95
CA PHE A 370 32.06 -10.51 -5.75
C PHE A 370 31.24 -10.22 -7.00
N SER A 371 31.15 -8.95 -7.37
CA SER A 371 30.64 -8.58 -8.69
C SER A 371 31.46 -7.49 -9.34
N ALA A 372 31.62 -7.57 -10.65
CA ALA A 372 32.24 -6.58 -11.46
C ALA A 372 31.37 -6.27 -12.68
N ILE A 373 30.96 -5.03 -12.83
CA ILE A 373 30.03 -4.60 -13.88
C ILE A 373 30.65 -3.43 -14.64
N VAL A 374 30.73 -3.58 -15.94
CA VAL A 374 31.15 -2.54 -16.87
C VAL A 374 29.91 -1.92 -17.50
N ASN A 375 29.79 -0.60 -17.39
CA ASN A 375 28.70 0.15 -18.00
C ASN A 375 29.26 1.01 -19.12
N TYR A 376 28.68 0.90 -20.31
CA TYR A 376 29.04 1.74 -21.45
C TYR A 376 27.84 2.54 -21.95
N ARG A 377 27.97 3.85 -21.95
CA ARG A 377 26.94 4.79 -22.38
C ARG A 377 27.23 5.34 -23.76
N PHE A 378 26.35 5.05 -24.70
CA PHE A 378 26.40 5.62 -26.05
C PHE A 378 25.70 6.98 -26.08
N LEU A 379 26.41 8.04 -26.38
CA LEU A 379 25.89 9.41 -26.42
C LEU A 379 25.71 9.88 -27.88
N LYS A 380 25.07 9.09 -28.73
CA LYS A 380 24.81 9.50 -30.12
C LYS A 380 23.42 10.11 -30.26
N PRO A 381 23.31 11.40 -30.66
CA PRO A 381 21.99 12.07 -30.75
C PRO A 381 21.00 11.39 -31.70
N LEU A 382 21.47 10.74 -32.76
CA LEU A 382 20.61 10.03 -33.72
C LEU A 382 19.91 8.81 -33.11
N TRP A 383 20.57 8.07 -32.23
CA TRP A 383 20.10 6.82 -31.68
C TRP A 383 19.51 6.95 -30.25
N GLY A 384 19.64 8.14 -29.63
CA GLY A 384 19.26 8.34 -28.24
C GLY A 384 20.36 7.91 -27.27
N THR A 385 19.98 7.81 -26.01
CA THR A 385 20.87 7.31 -24.96
C THR A 385 20.69 5.80 -24.86
N ILE A 386 21.76 5.07 -25.08
CA ILE A 386 21.83 3.62 -24.87
C ILE A 386 22.88 3.39 -23.81
N VAL A 387 22.53 2.66 -22.76
CA VAL A 387 23.44 2.19 -21.73
C VAL A 387 23.42 0.67 -21.80
N VAL A 388 24.58 0.08 -22.09
CA VAL A 388 24.78 -1.36 -22.05
C VAL A 388 25.65 -1.65 -20.84
N TYR A 389 25.30 -2.65 -20.09
CA TYR A 389 26.14 -3.15 -19.02
C TYR A 389 26.32 -4.65 -19.14
N ALA A 390 27.48 -5.11 -18.74
CA ALA A 390 27.82 -6.50 -18.63
C ALA A 390 28.78 -6.70 -17.47
N GLY A 391 28.62 -7.80 -16.78
CA GLY A 391 29.44 -8.11 -15.62
C GLY A 391 29.32 -9.57 -15.23
N VAL A 392 30.08 -9.88 -14.21
CA VAL A 392 30.08 -11.19 -13.56
C VAL A 392 29.79 -11.00 -12.09
N ASN A 393 29.05 -11.91 -11.52
CA ASN A 393 28.92 -12.12 -10.10
C ASN A 393 29.45 -13.52 -9.78
N ASP A 394 30.15 -13.63 -8.69
CA ASP A 394 30.65 -14.90 -8.18
C ASP A 394 30.36 -14.98 -6.69
N GLN A 395 29.98 -16.14 -6.25
CA GLN A 395 29.69 -16.39 -4.86
C GLN A 395 30.31 -17.73 -4.45
N ALA A 396 31.05 -17.67 -3.36
CA ALA A 396 31.64 -18.83 -2.72
C ALA A 396 31.04 -18.99 -1.31
N THR A 397 30.56 -20.17 -0.99
CA THR A 397 30.06 -20.53 0.33
C THR A 397 31.09 -21.39 1.07
N ASP A 398 31.10 -21.32 2.41
CA ASP A 398 31.99 -22.12 3.25
C ASP A 398 31.78 -23.63 3.07
N GLY A 399 30.62 -24.04 2.56
CA GLY A 399 30.31 -25.43 2.20
C GLY A 399 30.97 -25.94 0.88
N GLY A 400 31.81 -25.12 0.26
CA GLY A 400 32.54 -25.46 -0.97
C GLY A 400 31.74 -25.29 -2.25
N ASN A 401 30.55 -24.78 -2.19
CA ASN A 401 29.74 -24.47 -3.36
C ASN A 401 30.15 -23.13 -3.95
N GLN A 402 30.52 -23.09 -5.20
CA GLN A 402 30.82 -21.89 -5.96
C GLN A 402 29.83 -21.74 -7.10
N GLY A 403 29.32 -20.56 -7.29
CA GLY A 403 28.46 -20.24 -8.42
C GLY A 403 28.86 -18.91 -9.04
N ALA A 404 29.33 -18.97 -10.28
CA ALA A 404 29.56 -17.78 -11.08
C ALA A 404 28.35 -17.48 -11.95
N GLY A 405 27.88 -16.25 -11.92
CA GLY A 405 26.75 -15.77 -12.69
C GLY A 405 27.11 -14.65 -13.65
N LEU A 406 26.35 -14.53 -14.72
CA LEU A 406 26.45 -13.44 -15.66
C LEU A 406 25.38 -12.40 -15.36
N VAL A 407 25.78 -11.13 -15.37
CA VAL A 407 24.86 -9.98 -15.29
C VAL A 407 25.01 -9.16 -16.54
N SER A 408 23.92 -8.87 -17.24
CA SER A 408 23.97 -8.04 -18.43
C SER A 408 22.64 -7.32 -18.65
N GLY A 409 22.70 -6.23 -19.40
CA GLY A 409 21.47 -5.58 -19.78
C GLY A 409 21.69 -4.36 -20.64
N VAL A 410 20.58 -3.80 -21.09
CA VAL A 410 20.54 -2.61 -21.91
C VAL A 410 19.40 -1.72 -21.48
N ASN A 411 19.69 -0.42 -21.35
CA ASN A 411 18.69 0.62 -21.17
C ASN A 411 18.73 1.53 -22.40
N PHE A 412 17.58 1.81 -22.93
CA PHE A 412 17.39 2.65 -24.11
C PHE A 412 16.40 3.77 -23.80
N ASN A 413 16.75 4.99 -24.18
CA ASN A 413 15.83 6.13 -24.14
C ASN A 413 16.08 7.05 -25.34
N LYS A 414 15.02 7.32 -26.07
CA LYS A 414 15.05 8.26 -27.19
C LYS A 414 13.77 9.07 -27.27
N GLN A 415 13.96 10.37 -27.34
CA GLN A 415 12.87 11.31 -27.56
C GLN A 415 13.05 11.94 -28.95
N TRP A 416 12.02 11.83 -29.78
CA TRP A 416 11.83 12.54 -31.03
C TRP A 416 10.78 13.64 -30.84
N SER A 417 10.59 14.47 -31.81
CA SER A 417 9.60 15.56 -31.73
C SER A 417 8.17 15.07 -31.42
N ASN A 418 7.79 13.91 -31.95
CA ASN A 418 6.43 13.36 -31.83
C ASN A 418 6.38 11.94 -31.26
N PHE A 419 7.51 11.38 -30.92
CA PHE A 419 7.62 10.00 -30.44
C PHE A 419 8.68 9.88 -29.37
N GLU A 420 8.34 9.21 -28.31
CA GLU A 420 9.26 8.84 -27.23
C GLU A 420 9.23 7.32 -27.08
N LEU A 421 10.41 6.74 -27.00
CA LEU A 421 10.60 5.31 -26.78
C LEU A 421 11.64 5.13 -25.69
N SER A 422 11.28 4.39 -24.66
CA SER A 422 12.21 3.95 -23.62
C SER A 422 12.01 2.47 -23.36
N GLY A 423 13.06 1.81 -22.95
CA GLY A 423 13.00 0.40 -22.62
C GLY A 423 14.23 -0.06 -21.89
N SER A 424 14.12 -1.18 -21.21
CA SER A 424 15.20 -1.85 -20.53
C SER A 424 15.07 -3.36 -20.72
N PHE A 425 16.20 -4.01 -20.77
CA PHE A 425 16.34 -5.45 -20.63
C PHE A 425 17.44 -5.70 -19.61
N ALA A 426 17.19 -6.55 -18.66
CA ALA A 426 18.15 -6.98 -17.66
C ALA A 426 18.12 -8.51 -17.58
N TYR A 427 19.29 -9.09 -17.53
CA TYR A 427 19.52 -10.50 -17.30
C TYR A 427 20.50 -10.66 -16.14
N SER A 428 20.19 -11.50 -15.20
CA SER A 428 21.08 -11.88 -14.11
C SER A 428 21.00 -13.37 -13.83
N GLN A 429 22.14 -13.93 -13.53
CA GLN A 429 22.26 -15.24 -12.89
C GLN A 429 22.65 -14.97 -11.44
N ASP A 430 21.68 -15.08 -10.55
CA ASP A 430 21.90 -14.89 -9.13
C ASP A 430 22.19 -16.24 -8.49
N THR A 431 23.29 -16.32 -7.78
CA THR A 431 23.55 -17.43 -6.87
C THR A 431 22.81 -17.16 -5.59
N GLN A 432 21.81 -17.96 -5.31
CA GLN A 432 21.10 -17.84 -4.04
C GLN A 432 21.90 -18.43 -2.90
N THR A 433 21.85 -17.77 -1.77
CA THR A 433 22.71 -18.04 -0.64
C THR A 433 22.06 -18.76 0.48
N VAL A 434 22.89 -19.40 1.23
CA VAL A 434 22.92 -19.86 2.61
C VAL A 434 22.15 -21.14 2.87
N LEU A 435 20.95 -21.34 2.38
CA LEU A 435 20.19 -22.57 2.60
C LEU A 435 20.01 -23.43 1.33
N ALA A 436 20.20 -22.85 0.16
CA ALA A 436 20.14 -23.56 -1.12
C ALA A 436 21.09 -22.92 -2.13
N THR A 437 22.03 -23.69 -2.63
CA THR A 437 22.93 -23.29 -3.72
C THR A 437 22.28 -23.60 -5.06
N GLU A 438 21.37 -22.76 -5.48
CA GLU A 438 20.83 -22.84 -6.83
C GLU A 438 21.17 -21.57 -7.59
N VAL A 439 21.67 -21.73 -8.81
CA VAL A 439 21.87 -20.62 -9.74
C VAL A 439 20.53 -20.35 -10.40
N THR A 440 19.89 -19.26 -10.06
CA THR A 440 18.66 -18.84 -10.72
C THR A 440 18.97 -17.85 -11.83
N SER A 441 18.47 -18.11 -13.02
CA SER A 441 18.52 -17.16 -14.11
C SER A 441 17.26 -16.31 -14.13
N ASN A 442 17.44 -15.01 -14.13
CA ASN A 442 16.35 -14.04 -14.17
C ASN A 442 16.52 -13.13 -15.37
N TYR A 443 15.45 -12.85 -16.08
CA TYR A 443 15.45 -11.72 -17.00
C TYR A 443 14.18 -10.88 -16.82
N SER A 444 14.35 -9.59 -16.97
CA SER A 444 13.26 -8.65 -16.95
C SER A 444 13.38 -7.67 -18.11
N TYR A 445 12.23 -7.21 -18.57
CA TYR A 445 12.20 -6.25 -19.66
C TYR A 445 11.05 -5.26 -19.46
N THR A 446 11.29 -4.04 -19.90
CA THR A 446 10.26 -3.00 -19.96
C THR A 446 10.39 -2.27 -21.28
N ALA A 447 9.24 -1.87 -21.83
CA ALA A 447 9.20 -0.98 -22.98
C ALA A 447 8.02 -0.02 -22.83
N ASN A 448 8.30 1.28 -23.02
CA ASN A 448 7.28 2.32 -23.02
C ASN A 448 7.41 3.12 -24.31
N ALA A 449 6.31 3.26 -25.02
CA ALA A 449 6.23 4.04 -26.23
C ALA A 449 5.13 5.09 -26.08
N GLN A 450 5.44 6.32 -26.42
CA GLN A 450 4.46 7.39 -26.47
C GLN A 450 4.59 8.11 -27.81
N ARG A 451 3.49 8.21 -28.55
CA ARG A 451 3.46 8.89 -29.86
C ARG A 451 2.33 9.90 -29.94
N ARG A 452 2.67 11.10 -30.34
CA ARG A 452 1.70 12.10 -30.75
C ARG A 452 1.34 11.86 -32.20
N LEU A 453 0.21 11.20 -32.45
CA LEU A 453 -0.27 10.90 -33.80
C LEU A 453 -0.78 12.14 -34.52
N THR A 454 -1.46 13.03 -33.78
CA THR A 454 -1.87 14.36 -34.26
C THR A 454 -1.73 15.37 -33.11
N ARG A 455 -1.98 16.66 -33.37
CA ARG A 455 -1.99 17.68 -32.30
C ARG A 455 -2.95 17.34 -31.14
N ARG A 456 -3.94 16.48 -31.38
CA ARG A 456 -5.03 16.17 -30.43
C ARG A 456 -5.11 14.69 -30.05
N LEU A 457 -4.33 13.84 -30.72
CA LEU A 457 -4.35 12.40 -30.53
C LEU A 457 -2.97 11.92 -30.08
N ARG A 458 -2.92 11.31 -28.90
CA ARG A 458 -1.73 10.69 -28.31
C ARG A 458 -2.01 9.22 -28.04
N TRP A 459 -1.08 8.41 -28.46
CA TRP A 459 -1.05 6.97 -28.17
C TRP A 459 0.10 6.67 -27.23
N MET A 460 -0.15 5.83 -26.24
CA MET A 460 0.84 5.30 -25.32
C MET A 460 0.70 3.78 -25.29
N ALA A 461 1.83 3.10 -25.18
CA ALA A 461 1.88 1.66 -24.98
C ALA A 461 2.95 1.37 -23.94
N MET A 462 2.68 0.41 -23.08
CA MET A 462 3.60 -0.12 -22.09
C MET A 462 3.63 -1.63 -22.18
N PHE A 463 4.81 -2.17 -21.96
CA PHE A 463 5.05 -3.59 -21.93
C PHE A 463 6.10 -3.86 -20.85
N SER A 464 5.84 -4.81 -19.98
CA SER A 464 6.79 -5.25 -18.98
C SER A 464 6.62 -6.72 -18.71
N GLY A 465 7.71 -7.37 -18.36
CA GLY A 465 7.67 -8.75 -17.95
C GLY A 465 8.95 -9.14 -17.24
N PHE A 466 8.85 -10.22 -16.50
CA PHE A 466 10.00 -10.90 -15.91
C PHE A 466 9.80 -12.40 -16.01
N HIS A 467 10.92 -13.10 -16.03
CA HIS A 467 10.98 -14.54 -15.97
C HIS A 467 12.08 -14.95 -15.00
N THR A 468 11.74 -15.83 -14.07
CA THR A 468 12.69 -16.44 -13.15
C THR A 468 12.71 -17.93 -13.40
N GLY A 469 13.88 -18.53 -13.61
CA GLY A 469 14.07 -19.96 -13.71
C GLY A 469 14.86 -20.44 -12.51
N LEU A 470 14.29 -21.31 -11.69
CA LEU A 470 15.05 -22.07 -10.71
C LEU A 470 15.61 -23.28 -11.45
N GLY A 471 16.94 -23.46 -11.42
CA GLY A 471 17.57 -24.56 -12.18
C GLY A 471 16.95 -25.92 -11.85
N GLU A 472 16.74 -26.74 -12.84
CA GLU A 472 16.40 -28.18 -12.86
C GLU A 472 15.13 -28.68 -12.15
N ALA A 473 14.45 -27.99 -11.28
CA ALA A 473 13.20 -28.46 -10.70
C ALA A 473 12.01 -28.14 -11.62
N GLU A 474 11.38 -29.11 -12.22
CA GLU A 474 10.12 -28.95 -12.96
C GLU A 474 9.08 -28.24 -12.08
N GLY A 475 8.56 -27.10 -12.53
CA GLY A 475 7.53 -26.34 -11.84
C GLY A 475 8.04 -25.18 -10.96
N SER A 476 9.32 -24.90 -10.94
CA SER A 476 9.93 -23.84 -10.12
C SER A 476 10.19 -22.52 -10.88
N SER A 477 9.75 -22.41 -12.12
CA SER A 477 9.85 -21.15 -12.88
C SER A 477 8.65 -20.25 -12.66
N ALA A 478 8.89 -18.96 -12.53
CA ALA A 478 7.84 -17.97 -12.49
C ALA A 478 8.00 -16.97 -13.63
N HIS A 479 6.90 -16.59 -14.25
CA HIS A 479 6.92 -15.51 -15.23
C HIS A 479 5.70 -14.59 -15.05
N SER A 480 5.89 -13.33 -15.39
CA SER A 480 4.81 -12.35 -15.41
C SER A 480 4.98 -11.45 -16.61
N GLU A 481 3.86 -11.15 -17.25
CA GLU A 481 3.80 -10.26 -18.41
C GLU A 481 2.65 -9.27 -18.24
N SER A 482 2.89 -8.03 -18.59
CA SER A 482 1.90 -6.97 -18.56
C SER A 482 1.99 -6.13 -19.84
N TYR A 483 0.86 -5.96 -20.48
CA TYR A 483 0.69 -5.18 -21.70
C TYR A 483 -0.36 -4.10 -21.43
N GLY A 484 -0.04 -2.87 -21.78
CA GLY A 484 -0.97 -1.76 -21.67
C GLY A 484 -0.97 -0.89 -22.91
N THR A 485 -2.13 -0.42 -23.30
CA THR A 485 -2.25 0.58 -24.34
C THR A 485 -3.27 1.62 -23.97
N GLN A 486 -3.00 2.87 -24.31
CA GLN A 486 -3.87 3.99 -24.01
C GLN A 486 -3.91 4.94 -25.19
N LEU A 487 -5.11 5.35 -25.57
CA LEU A 487 -5.37 6.29 -26.63
C LEU A 487 -6.09 7.51 -26.05
N VAL A 488 -5.45 8.65 -26.11
CA VAL A 488 -6.00 9.93 -25.61
C VAL A 488 -6.30 10.83 -26.81
N TYR A 489 -7.58 11.12 -27.01
CA TYR A 489 -8.04 12.04 -28.07
C TYR A 489 -8.84 13.19 -27.47
N LYS A 490 -8.26 14.39 -27.41
CA LYS A 490 -8.87 15.55 -26.76
C LYS A 490 -9.33 15.21 -25.33
N MET A 491 -10.65 14.99 -25.19
CA MET A 491 -11.36 14.70 -23.96
C MET A 491 -11.73 13.22 -23.80
N TYR A 492 -11.32 12.38 -24.72
CA TYR A 492 -11.58 10.93 -24.70
C TYR A 492 -10.29 10.18 -24.35
N ASN A 493 -10.39 9.24 -23.46
CA ASN A 493 -9.32 8.37 -23.06
C ASN A 493 -9.82 6.91 -23.11
N LEU A 494 -9.13 6.08 -23.87
CA LEU A 494 -9.37 4.65 -23.99
C LEU A 494 -8.13 3.92 -23.51
N GLY A 495 -8.29 3.00 -22.59
CA GLY A 495 -7.21 2.16 -22.07
C GLY A 495 -7.58 0.68 -22.18
N ALA A 496 -6.59 -0.14 -22.44
CA ALA A 496 -6.68 -1.59 -22.35
C ALA A 496 -5.41 -2.13 -21.72
N THR A 497 -5.55 -3.07 -20.78
CA THR A 497 -4.43 -3.77 -20.18
C THR A 497 -4.70 -5.27 -20.19
N TYR A 498 -3.61 -6.02 -20.30
CA TYR A 498 -3.57 -7.45 -20.15
C TYR A 498 -2.40 -7.79 -19.23
N GLY A 499 -2.61 -8.65 -18.27
CA GLY A 499 -1.58 -9.20 -17.41
C GLY A 499 -1.72 -10.71 -17.33
N HIS A 500 -0.59 -11.37 -17.27
CA HIS A 500 -0.51 -12.82 -17.05
C HIS A 500 0.64 -13.11 -16.10
N THR A 501 0.36 -13.93 -15.10
CA THR A 501 1.37 -14.45 -14.17
C THR A 501 1.26 -15.96 -14.09
N SER A 502 2.37 -16.63 -14.01
CA SER A 502 2.39 -18.06 -13.71
C SER A 502 3.68 -18.44 -13.00
N GLY A 503 3.60 -19.39 -12.12
CA GLY A 503 4.75 -19.97 -11.49
C GLY A 503 4.67 -20.07 -9.98
N THR A 504 5.66 -20.72 -9.42
CA THR A 504 5.84 -20.90 -7.98
C THR A 504 6.71 -19.77 -7.45
N VAL A 505 6.19 -18.97 -6.56
CA VAL A 505 7.03 -18.06 -5.79
C VAL A 505 7.61 -18.84 -4.62
N LEU A 506 8.86 -19.31 -4.76
CA LEU A 506 9.60 -19.80 -3.61
C LEU A 506 10.05 -18.60 -2.78
N LEU A 507 9.84 -18.68 -1.48
CA LEU A 507 10.57 -17.85 -0.53
C LEU A 507 12.04 -18.23 -0.65
N THR A 508 12.74 -17.43 -1.39
CA THR A 508 14.18 -17.56 -1.44
C THR A 508 14.75 -16.95 -0.15
N ALA A 509 15.83 -17.49 0.33
CA ALA A 509 16.56 -16.90 1.46
C ALA A 509 16.91 -15.41 1.24
N ASN A 510 16.95 -14.96 -0.01
CA ASN A 510 17.08 -13.54 -0.38
C ASN A 510 15.89 -12.67 0.08
N GLY A 511 14.70 -13.23 0.24
CA GLY A 511 13.55 -12.52 0.81
C GLY A 511 13.72 -12.22 2.30
N LEU A 512 14.67 -12.87 2.96
CA LEU A 512 14.99 -12.69 4.39
C LEU A 512 16.14 -11.71 4.62
N ILE A 513 16.95 -11.47 3.59
CA ILE A 513 18.03 -10.48 3.66
C ILE A 513 17.45 -9.15 3.20
N THR A 514 17.11 -8.31 4.15
CA THR A 514 16.70 -6.95 3.84
C THR A 514 17.81 -6.21 3.10
N PRO A 515 17.56 -5.69 1.90
CA PRO A 515 18.51 -4.81 1.25
C PRO A 515 18.80 -3.62 2.17
N PRO A 516 20.04 -3.17 2.22
CA PRO A 516 20.42 -2.02 3.03
C PRO A 516 19.56 -0.80 2.72
N GLY A 517 18.88 -0.24 3.74
CA GLY A 517 18.05 0.96 3.62
C GLY A 517 16.64 0.73 3.05
N GLY A 518 16.25 -0.49 2.75
CA GLY A 518 14.88 -0.86 2.40
C GLY A 518 14.08 -1.26 3.63
N ILE A 519 12.83 -0.79 3.73
CA ILE A 519 11.82 -1.48 4.53
C ILE A 519 11.78 -2.91 3.98
N PRO A 520 11.89 -3.96 4.82
CA PRO A 520 11.74 -5.33 4.32
C PRO A 520 10.45 -5.37 3.51
N PRO A 521 10.45 -5.97 2.31
CA PRO A 521 9.20 -6.19 1.62
C PRO A 521 8.29 -6.88 2.65
N ILE A 522 7.17 -6.25 2.96
CA ILE A 522 6.15 -6.88 3.80
C ILE A 522 5.79 -8.14 3.02
N LEU A 523 6.28 -9.26 3.48
CA LEU A 523 5.85 -10.55 2.99
C LEU A 523 4.40 -10.66 3.46
N THR A 524 3.49 -10.10 2.68
CA THR A 524 2.08 -10.42 2.85
C THR A 524 2.01 -11.94 2.68
N GLY A 525 1.30 -12.65 3.56
CA GLY A 525 1.21 -14.12 3.59
C GLY A 525 0.83 -14.81 2.29
N ASN A 526 0.56 -14.02 1.34
CA ASN A 526 0.21 -14.31 -0.02
C ASN A 526 1.40 -14.64 -0.93
N GLN A 527 2.63 -14.46 -0.50
CA GLN A 527 3.81 -14.75 -1.32
C GLN A 527 4.25 -16.22 -1.31
N PHE A 528 3.61 -17.04 -0.47
CA PHE A 528 3.84 -18.48 -0.42
C PHE A 528 2.97 -19.29 -1.40
N LEU A 529 2.19 -18.63 -2.24
CA LEU A 529 1.17 -19.29 -3.02
C LEU A 529 1.61 -19.45 -4.47
N LEU A 530 1.38 -20.66 -4.96
CA LEU A 530 1.29 -20.92 -6.39
C LEU A 530 0.13 -20.08 -6.93
N ASP A 531 0.46 -19.10 -7.73
CA ASP A 531 -0.53 -18.24 -8.34
C ASP A 531 -0.32 -18.17 -9.85
N THR A 532 -1.28 -18.69 -10.58
CA THR A 532 -1.31 -18.59 -12.02
C THR A 532 -2.59 -17.86 -12.41
N GLY A 533 -2.43 -16.72 -13.06
CA GLY A 533 -3.59 -15.89 -13.35
C GLY A 533 -3.46 -15.03 -14.59
N SER A 534 -4.60 -14.62 -15.09
CA SER A 534 -4.69 -13.66 -16.19
C SER A 534 -5.70 -12.58 -15.85
N SER A 535 -5.37 -11.35 -16.16
CA SER A 535 -6.27 -10.20 -16.03
C SER A 535 -6.41 -9.45 -17.35
N TYR A 536 -7.62 -9.03 -17.62
CA TYR A 536 -7.94 -8.16 -18.74
C TYR A 536 -8.68 -6.95 -18.21
N SER A 537 -8.30 -5.76 -18.61
CA SER A 537 -9.07 -4.58 -18.30
C SER A 537 -9.23 -3.68 -19.51
N PHE A 538 -10.40 -3.06 -19.60
CA PHE A 538 -10.70 -2.00 -20.57
C PHE A 538 -11.24 -0.82 -19.79
N SER A 539 -10.78 0.37 -20.10
CA SER A 539 -11.25 1.61 -19.49
C SER A 539 -11.57 2.64 -20.56
N PHE A 540 -12.63 3.35 -20.32
CA PHE A 540 -13.05 4.48 -21.13
C PHE A 540 -13.36 5.66 -20.23
N THR A 541 -12.82 6.81 -20.53
CA THR A 541 -13.14 8.07 -19.83
C THR A 541 -13.36 9.16 -20.88
N ALA A 542 -14.41 9.92 -20.73
CA ALA A 542 -14.73 11.01 -21.63
C ALA A 542 -15.25 12.24 -20.89
N ASN A 543 -14.81 13.41 -21.32
CA ASN A 543 -15.32 14.70 -20.89
C ASN A 543 -15.87 15.46 -22.10
N PRO A 544 -16.97 14.96 -22.77
CA PRO A 544 -17.40 15.44 -24.07
C PRO A 544 -17.81 16.91 -24.08
N VAL A 545 -18.32 17.38 -22.96
CA VAL A 545 -18.60 18.79 -22.70
C VAL A 545 -18.02 19.19 -21.36
N ARG A 546 -17.79 20.47 -21.16
CA ARG A 546 -17.31 21.00 -19.89
C ARG A 546 -18.26 20.57 -18.77
N ARG A 547 -17.71 19.96 -17.72
CA ARG A 547 -18.44 19.49 -16.53
C ARG A 547 -19.24 18.19 -16.72
N LEU A 548 -19.07 17.47 -17.80
CA LEU A 548 -19.61 16.12 -17.97
C LEU A 548 -18.45 15.13 -17.99
N VAL A 549 -18.44 14.21 -17.05
CA VAL A 549 -17.52 13.08 -16.99
C VAL A 549 -18.31 11.81 -17.23
N ILE A 550 -17.83 10.99 -18.13
CA ILE A 550 -18.34 9.65 -18.36
C ILE A 550 -17.16 8.71 -18.23
N SER A 551 -17.29 7.70 -17.40
CA SER A 551 -16.29 6.65 -17.28
C SER A 551 -16.94 5.28 -17.31
N SER A 552 -16.26 4.33 -17.89
CA SER A 552 -16.62 2.92 -17.80
C SER A 552 -15.37 2.06 -17.74
N SER A 553 -15.45 0.98 -17.02
CA SER A 553 -14.40 -0.02 -16.99
C SER A 553 -14.99 -1.42 -17.01
N TYR A 554 -14.26 -2.31 -17.62
CA TYR A 554 -14.51 -3.74 -17.58
C TYR A 554 -13.21 -4.43 -17.18
N SER A 555 -13.27 -5.30 -16.21
CA SER A 555 -12.15 -6.16 -15.84
C SER A 555 -12.61 -7.60 -15.73
N LYS A 556 -11.72 -8.49 -16.13
CA LYS A 556 -11.86 -9.93 -15.94
C LYS A 556 -10.56 -10.46 -15.39
N THR A 557 -10.64 -11.18 -14.28
CA THR A 557 -9.51 -11.83 -13.63
C THR A 557 -9.83 -13.32 -13.50
N ILE A 558 -8.89 -14.15 -13.89
CA ILE A 558 -8.92 -15.59 -13.71
C ILE A 558 -7.67 -15.94 -12.94
N ASN A 559 -7.83 -16.62 -11.83
CA ASN A 559 -6.73 -16.93 -10.94
C ASN A 559 -6.84 -18.37 -10.44
N ASP A 560 -5.78 -19.13 -10.58
CA ASP A 560 -5.62 -20.48 -10.06
C ASP A 560 -4.47 -20.47 -9.05
N GLY A 561 -4.79 -20.63 -7.77
CA GLY A 561 -3.82 -20.57 -6.69
C GLY A 561 -3.95 -21.72 -5.71
N MET A 562 -3.01 -21.84 -4.80
CA MET A 562 -3.09 -22.73 -3.64
C MET A 562 -2.99 -21.90 -2.36
N SER A 563 -3.98 -22.00 -1.50
CA SER A 563 -3.97 -21.40 -0.17
C SER A 563 -4.03 -22.48 0.89
N ALA A 564 -3.07 -22.50 1.81
CA ALA A 564 -3.00 -23.48 2.89
C ALA A 564 -3.10 -24.96 2.43
N GLY A 565 -2.54 -25.28 1.25
CA GLY A 565 -2.60 -26.62 0.65
C GLY A 565 -3.90 -26.96 -0.10
N LEU A 566 -4.84 -26.04 -0.17
CA LEU A 566 -6.09 -26.19 -0.92
C LEU A 566 -6.00 -25.45 -2.26
N ALA A 567 -6.29 -26.14 -3.35
CA ALA A 567 -6.38 -25.50 -4.67
C ALA A 567 -7.59 -24.57 -4.71
N THR A 568 -7.36 -23.32 -5.05
CA THR A 568 -8.40 -22.29 -5.21
C THR A 568 -8.45 -21.82 -6.65
N ASN A 569 -9.61 -21.87 -7.25
CA ASN A 569 -9.83 -21.26 -8.56
C ASN A 569 -10.81 -20.10 -8.39
N SER A 570 -10.41 -18.93 -8.84
CA SER A 570 -11.26 -17.75 -8.80
C SER A 570 -11.44 -17.14 -10.19
N ASN A 571 -12.65 -16.79 -10.53
CA ASN A 571 -12.98 -16.08 -11.77
C ASN A 571 -13.88 -14.90 -11.42
N SER A 572 -13.40 -13.70 -11.68
CA SER A 572 -14.12 -12.46 -11.40
C SER A 572 -14.29 -11.63 -12.68
N LYS A 573 -15.47 -11.12 -12.89
CA LYS A 573 -15.80 -10.17 -13.95
C LYS A 573 -16.48 -8.97 -13.31
N VAL A 574 -15.95 -7.80 -13.56
CA VAL A 574 -16.50 -6.54 -13.07
C VAL A 574 -16.72 -5.60 -14.23
N PHE A 575 -17.92 -5.08 -14.35
CA PHE A 575 -18.23 -3.97 -15.24
C PHE A 575 -18.72 -2.80 -14.39
N THR A 576 -18.14 -1.63 -14.59
CA THR A 576 -18.58 -0.38 -13.97
C THR A 576 -18.83 0.67 -15.04
N ALA A 577 -19.87 1.44 -14.87
CA ALA A 577 -20.14 2.64 -15.67
C ALA A 577 -20.57 3.76 -14.73
N PHE A 578 -20.01 4.92 -14.92
CA PHE A 578 -20.26 6.10 -14.10
C PHE A 578 -20.41 7.33 -14.97
N THR A 579 -21.34 8.20 -14.64
CA THR A 579 -21.48 9.50 -15.25
C THR A 579 -21.72 10.57 -14.19
N GLU A 580 -21.09 11.70 -14.38
CA GLU A 580 -21.21 12.87 -13.54
C GLU A 580 -21.41 14.10 -14.42
N TYR A 581 -22.43 14.88 -14.12
CA TYR A 581 -22.69 16.14 -14.81
C TYR A 581 -22.91 17.29 -13.83
N GLN A 582 -22.05 18.28 -13.89
CA GLN A 582 -22.13 19.46 -13.04
C GLN A 582 -22.85 20.61 -13.76
N PHE A 583 -24.00 21.00 -13.23
CA PHE A 583 -24.72 22.18 -13.67
C PHE A 583 -24.77 23.23 -12.56
N ARG A 584 -23.91 24.26 -12.68
CA ARG A 584 -23.73 25.28 -11.62
C ARG A 584 -23.30 24.64 -10.30
N LYS A 585 -24.18 24.73 -9.27
CA LYS A 585 -23.98 24.12 -7.94
C LYS A 585 -24.62 22.74 -7.80
N LEU A 586 -25.22 22.23 -8.86
CA LEU A 586 -25.84 20.91 -8.90
C LEU A 586 -24.92 19.93 -9.60
N MET A 587 -24.80 18.75 -9.07
CA MET A 587 -24.09 17.62 -9.65
C MET A 587 -25.08 16.46 -9.79
N PHE A 588 -25.19 15.93 -10.99
CA PHE A 588 -25.98 14.74 -11.30
C PHE A 588 -25.03 13.58 -11.46
N THR A 589 -25.29 12.51 -10.75
CA THR A 589 -24.48 11.28 -10.79
C THR A 589 -25.35 10.10 -11.17
N ALA A 590 -24.81 9.20 -11.97
CA ALA A 590 -25.40 7.90 -12.21
C ALA A 590 -24.30 6.86 -12.33
N GLY A 591 -24.51 5.71 -11.74
CA GLY A 591 -23.56 4.62 -11.74
C GLY A 591 -24.24 3.28 -11.90
N TYR A 592 -23.49 2.36 -12.47
CA TYR A 592 -23.88 0.97 -12.66
C TYR A 592 -22.66 0.09 -12.41
N THR A 593 -22.82 -0.95 -11.61
CA THR A 593 -21.79 -1.96 -11.35
C THR A 593 -22.42 -3.34 -11.50
N ASN A 594 -21.75 -4.20 -12.24
CA ASN A 594 -22.07 -5.61 -12.31
C ASN A 594 -20.84 -6.43 -11.96
N LEU A 595 -20.97 -7.26 -10.93
CA LEU A 595 -19.96 -8.20 -10.47
C LEU A 595 -20.47 -9.61 -10.70
N ASN A 596 -19.64 -10.44 -11.28
CA ASN A 596 -19.85 -11.88 -11.37
C ASN A 596 -18.57 -12.56 -10.87
N GLN A 597 -18.66 -13.28 -9.79
CA GLN A 597 -17.53 -13.92 -9.16
C GLN A 597 -17.80 -15.37 -8.80
N TYR A 598 -16.82 -16.20 -9.04
CA TYR A 598 -16.80 -17.60 -8.69
C TYR A 598 -15.51 -17.93 -7.95
N VAL A 599 -15.62 -18.66 -6.84
CA VAL A 599 -14.47 -19.14 -6.05
C VAL A 599 -14.71 -20.60 -5.71
N SER A 600 -13.80 -21.48 -6.11
CA SER A 600 -14.00 -22.94 -5.97
C SER A 600 -13.65 -23.50 -4.59
N ALA A 601 -12.81 -22.82 -3.81
CA ALA A 601 -12.22 -23.38 -2.59
C ALA A 601 -13.19 -23.60 -1.44
N ALA A 602 -14.27 -22.86 -1.37
CA ALA A 602 -15.14 -22.86 -0.19
C ALA A 602 -16.53 -23.49 -0.42
N GLY A 603 -16.73 -24.18 -1.55
CA GLY A 603 -18.08 -24.64 -1.91
C GLY A 603 -19.09 -23.50 -2.05
N GLN A 604 -18.61 -22.27 -2.14
CA GLN A 604 -19.44 -21.07 -2.21
C GLN A 604 -20.14 -20.99 -3.57
N PRO A 605 -21.41 -20.62 -3.60
CA PRO A 605 -22.14 -20.44 -4.85
C PRO A 605 -21.52 -19.27 -5.63
N GLN A 606 -21.62 -19.34 -6.96
CA GLN A 606 -21.25 -18.22 -7.83
C GLN A 606 -22.00 -16.96 -7.39
N ALA A 607 -21.27 -15.92 -7.05
CA ALA A 607 -21.83 -14.63 -6.66
C ALA A 607 -22.09 -13.76 -7.89
N ASN A 608 -23.34 -13.41 -8.13
CA ASN A 608 -23.74 -12.39 -9.10
C ASN A 608 -24.33 -11.22 -8.36
N TYR A 609 -23.83 -10.05 -8.64
CA TYR A 609 -24.29 -8.83 -8.01
C TYR A 609 -24.35 -7.69 -9.03
N THR A 610 -25.47 -7.00 -9.05
CA THR A 610 -25.69 -5.82 -9.88
C THR A 610 -26.15 -4.68 -9.01
N ASN A 611 -25.47 -3.57 -9.07
CA ASN A 611 -25.83 -2.33 -8.38
C ASN A 611 -25.98 -1.20 -9.39
N PHE A 612 -27.00 -0.35 -9.20
CA PHE A 612 -27.12 0.90 -9.90
C PHE A 612 -27.55 2.01 -8.94
N TYR A 613 -27.12 3.22 -9.23
CA TYR A 613 -27.57 4.40 -8.52
C TYR A 613 -27.75 5.59 -9.46
N VAL A 614 -28.65 6.47 -9.09
CA VAL A 614 -28.85 7.78 -9.71
C VAL A 614 -29.00 8.79 -8.62
N GLY A 615 -28.28 9.91 -8.70
CA GLY A 615 -28.29 10.91 -7.65
C GLY A 615 -28.20 12.35 -8.18
N ILE A 616 -28.60 13.25 -7.33
CA ILE A 616 -28.41 14.68 -7.48
C ILE A 616 -27.78 15.23 -6.21
N GLN A 617 -26.75 16.05 -6.36
CA GLN A 617 -25.97 16.62 -5.26
C GLN A 617 -25.87 18.11 -5.45
N ARG A 618 -25.92 18.89 -4.37
CA ARG A 618 -25.81 20.34 -4.39
C ARG A 618 -24.75 20.84 -3.45
N TRP A 619 -23.81 21.60 -3.98
CA TRP A 619 -22.81 22.31 -3.20
C TRP A 619 -23.40 23.53 -2.49
N PHE A 620 -23.03 23.68 -1.23
CA PHE A 620 -23.37 24.85 -0.43
C PHE A 620 -22.13 25.39 0.28
N LYS A 621 -22.18 26.68 0.52
CA LYS A 621 -21.30 27.37 1.47
C LYS A 621 -22.23 28.25 2.26
N VAL A 622 -22.32 27.99 3.56
CA VAL A 622 -23.29 28.68 4.42
C VAL A 622 -22.68 29.97 4.92
N PHE A 623 -21.44 29.93 5.40
CA PHE A 623 -20.67 31.07 5.89
C PHE A 623 -19.18 30.85 5.81
#